data_000dadf27afeeb0c0ee0a6d535135a11
#
_entry.id   000dadf27afeeb0c0ee0a6d535135a11
#
_cell.length_a   1.000
_cell.length_b   1.000
_cell.length_c   1.000
_cell.angle_alpha   90.00
_cell.angle_beta   90.00
_cell.angle_gamma   90.00
#
_symmetry.space_group_name_H-M   'P 1'
#
loop_
_entity.id
_entity.type
_entity.pdbx_description
1 polymer ?
#
loop_
_entity_poly.entity_id
_entity_poly.type
_entity_poly.pdbx_seq_one_letter_code
_entity_poly.pdbx_strand_id
1 'polypeptide(L)'
;MEFSYKTGEDFVFVDPESFEEVTLSPELVGDARNFLVESGAVTMTFVDDKAVSIELPASVILKVSDAPEGVKGDSANNVQKAIVLETGITIQAPLFIKTGERIKVDTRTGKYMERA
;
A
#
# COMPACT_ATOMS: atom_id res chain seq x y z
N MET A 1 -13.57 -2.60 7.15
CA MET A 1 -13.51 -3.52 5.99
C MET A 1 -12.07 -3.91 5.72
N GLU A 2 -11.86 -5.08 5.18
CA GLU A 2 -10.53 -5.53 4.77
C GLU A 2 -10.51 -5.75 3.27
N PHE A 3 -9.39 -5.42 2.64
CA PHE A 3 -9.22 -5.72 1.22
C PHE A 3 -9.07 -7.22 1.05
N SER A 4 -9.90 -7.81 0.18
CA SER A 4 -9.88 -9.25 -0.04
C SER A 4 -9.11 -9.61 -1.31
N TYR A 5 -9.60 -9.17 -2.47
CA TYR A 5 -8.95 -9.50 -3.73
C TYR A 5 -9.34 -8.49 -4.82
N LYS A 6 -8.63 -8.56 -5.91
CA LYS A 6 -8.91 -7.75 -7.10
C LYS A 6 -9.51 -8.64 -8.18
N THR A 7 -10.63 -8.24 -8.74
CA THR A 7 -11.26 -8.97 -9.84
C THR A 7 -11.33 -8.05 -11.07
N GLY A 8 -10.58 -8.38 -12.11
CA GLY A 8 -10.43 -7.49 -13.25
C GLY A 8 -9.80 -6.18 -12.80
N GLU A 9 -10.52 -5.09 -12.95
CA GLU A 9 -10.08 -3.77 -12.48
C GLU A 9 -10.71 -3.36 -11.16
N ASP A 10 -11.70 -4.11 -10.68
CA ASP A 10 -12.42 -3.80 -9.46
C ASP A 10 -11.73 -4.36 -8.22
N PHE A 11 -11.98 -3.72 -7.08
CA PHE A 11 -11.42 -4.13 -5.81
C PHE A 11 -12.53 -4.62 -4.91
N VAL A 12 -12.37 -5.82 -4.36
CA VAL A 12 -13.36 -6.45 -3.48
C VAL A 12 -12.88 -6.37 -2.04
N PHE A 13 -13.75 -5.85 -1.19
CA PHE A 13 -13.50 -5.72 0.25
C PHE A 13 -14.52 -6.58 0.99
N VAL A 14 -14.13 -7.06 2.16
CA VAL A 14 -14.98 -7.90 2.99
C VAL A 14 -15.06 -7.30 4.40
N ASP A 15 -16.28 -7.37 4.97
CA ASP A 15 -16.47 -7.01 6.37
C ASP A 15 -16.07 -8.23 7.22
N PRO A 16 -15.05 -8.11 8.08
CA PRO A 16 -14.59 -9.26 8.87
C PRO A 16 -15.62 -9.78 9.88
N GLU A 17 -16.63 -8.99 10.22
CA GLU A 17 -17.67 -9.42 11.15
C GLU A 17 -18.85 -10.09 10.44
N SER A 18 -19.37 -9.48 9.38
CA SER A 18 -20.54 -10.01 8.66
C SER A 18 -20.20 -10.85 7.45
N PHE A 19 -18.95 -10.80 6.98
CA PHE A 19 -18.48 -11.46 5.76
C PHE A 19 -19.17 -10.95 4.49
N GLU A 20 -19.80 -9.79 4.57
CA GLU A 20 -20.37 -9.16 3.39
C GLU A 20 -19.28 -8.56 2.52
N GLU A 21 -19.41 -8.75 1.20
CA GLU A 21 -18.46 -8.23 0.26
C GLU A 21 -18.94 -6.95 -0.38
N VAL A 22 -18.01 -6.01 -0.60
CA VAL A 22 -18.29 -4.76 -1.30
C VAL A 22 -17.27 -4.63 -2.42
N THR A 23 -17.75 -4.43 -3.64
CA THR A 23 -16.91 -4.23 -4.81
C THR A 23 -16.85 -2.76 -5.16
N LEU A 24 -15.65 -2.22 -5.26
CA LEU A 24 -15.42 -0.81 -5.61
C LEU A 24 -14.71 -0.72 -6.95
N SER A 25 -15.09 0.29 -7.74
CA SER A 25 -14.43 0.57 -9.00
C SER A 25 -13.04 1.15 -8.76
N PRO A 26 -12.12 1.01 -9.72
CA PRO A 26 -10.79 1.60 -9.58
C PRO A 26 -10.83 3.13 -9.47
N GLU A 27 -11.86 3.76 -10.04
CA GLU A 27 -12.04 5.20 -9.94
C GLU A 27 -12.32 5.64 -8.51
N LEU A 28 -13.14 4.88 -7.79
CA LEU A 28 -13.46 5.18 -6.40
C LEU A 28 -12.27 4.90 -5.49
N VAL A 29 -11.54 3.83 -5.74
CA VAL A 29 -10.36 3.47 -4.96
C VAL A 29 -9.23 4.48 -5.20
N GLY A 30 -9.03 4.89 -6.44
CA GLY A 30 -8.02 5.89 -6.79
C GLY A 30 -6.62 5.48 -6.35
N ASP A 31 -5.87 6.43 -5.81
CA ASP A 31 -4.50 6.19 -5.39
C ASP A 31 -4.38 5.27 -4.17
N ALA A 32 -5.47 5.01 -3.47
CA ALA A 32 -5.45 4.09 -2.34
C ALA A 32 -5.00 2.69 -2.75
N ARG A 33 -5.23 2.30 -4.00
CA ARG A 33 -4.81 1.01 -4.53
C ARG A 33 -3.31 0.75 -4.37
N ASN A 34 -2.52 1.81 -4.30
CA ASN A 34 -1.07 1.69 -4.15
C ASN A 34 -0.66 1.18 -2.77
N PHE A 35 -1.59 1.19 -1.83
CA PHE A 35 -1.34 0.80 -0.44
C PHE A 35 -2.24 -0.33 0.02
N LEU A 36 -3.03 -0.92 -0.89
CA LEU A 36 -3.91 -2.02 -0.55
C LEU A 36 -3.16 -3.34 -0.63
N VAL A 37 -3.20 -4.08 0.47
CA VAL A 37 -2.64 -5.42 0.52
C VAL A 37 -3.73 -6.37 1.00
N GLU A 38 -3.63 -7.65 0.63
CA GLU A 38 -4.58 -8.65 1.05
C GLU A 38 -4.69 -8.65 2.57
N SER A 39 -5.93 -8.65 3.07
CA SER A 39 -6.26 -8.55 4.49
C SER A 39 -5.90 -7.21 5.14
N GLY A 40 -5.51 -6.22 4.35
CA GLY A 40 -5.25 -4.88 4.87
C GLY A 40 -6.55 -4.17 5.24
N ALA A 41 -6.60 -3.57 6.42
CA ALA A 41 -7.79 -2.88 6.89
C ALA A 41 -7.96 -1.52 6.23
N VAL A 42 -9.21 -1.17 5.91
CA VAL A 42 -9.55 0.16 5.39
C VAL A 42 -10.84 0.62 6.07
N THR A 43 -11.04 1.93 6.14
CA THR A 43 -12.29 2.51 6.61
C THR A 43 -13.11 2.92 5.41
N MET A 44 -14.35 2.47 5.36
CA MET A 44 -15.27 2.84 4.29
C MET A 44 -16.36 3.74 4.81
N THR A 45 -16.73 4.74 4.00
CA THR A 45 -17.87 5.60 4.28
C THR A 45 -19.01 5.21 3.35
N PHE A 46 -20.18 5.00 3.93
CA PHE A 46 -21.39 4.63 3.20
C PHE A 46 -22.42 5.73 3.30
N VAL A 47 -23.13 5.98 2.20
CA VAL A 47 -24.29 6.86 2.15
C VAL A 47 -25.39 6.09 1.43
N ASP A 48 -26.55 5.95 2.08
CA ASP A 48 -27.67 5.18 1.55
C ASP A 48 -27.27 3.77 1.09
N ASP A 49 -26.50 3.09 1.94
CA ASP A 49 -25.99 1.73 1.71
C ASP A 49 -25.00 1.59 0.55
N LYS A 50 -24.50 2.71 0.04
CA LYS A 50 -23.51 2.70 -1.01
C LYS A 50 -22.18 3.22 -0.49
N ALA A 51 -21.10 2.50 -0.82
CA ALA A 51 -19.77 2.96 -0.48
C ALA A 51 -19.42 4.17 -1.33
N VAL A 52 -19.09 5.29 -0.70
CA VAL A 52 -18.76 6.54 -1.41
C VAL A 52 -17.31 6.91 -1.28
N SER A 53 -16.60 6.39 -0.29
CA SER A 53 -15.17 6.63 -0.16
C SER A 53 -14.51 5.57 0.71
N ILE A 54 -13.20 5.46 0.58
CA ILE A 54 -12.40 4.63 1.47
C ILE A 54 -11.29 5.48 2.06
N GLU A 55 -10.90 5.15 3.28
CA GLU A 55 -9.79 5.79 3.95
C GLU A 55 -8.81 4.72 4.40
N LEU A 56 -7.54 5.00 4.17
CA LEU A 56 -6.46 4.13 4.62
C LEU A 56 -6.02 4.53 6.02
N PRO A 57 -5.47 3.59 6.80
CA PRO A 57 -4.80 3.98 8.03
C PRO A 57 -3.64 4.92 7.70
N ALA A 58 -3.15 5.64 8.70
CA ALA A 58 -2.08 6.62 8.50
C ALA A 58 -0.82 5.99 7.91
N SER A 59 -0.60 4.72 8.16
CA SER A 59 0.52 3.96 7.61
C SER A 59 0.11 2.52 7.35
N VAL A 60 0.82 1.87 6.43
CA VAL A 60 0.61 0.45 6.12
C VAL A 60 1.95 -0.25 6.06
N ILE A 61 1.94 -1.56 6.25
CA ILE A 61 3.13 -2.38 6.12
C ILE A 61 3.09 -3.05 4.77
N LEU A 62 4.12 -2.80 3.97
CA LEU A 62 4.25 -3.36 2.62
C LEU A 62 5.55 -4.13 2.51
N LYS A 63 5.50 -5.23 1.76
CA LYS A 63 6.67 -6.03 1.49
C LYS A 63 7.42 -5.45 0.32
N VAL A 64 8.74 -5.41 0.41
CA VAL A 64 9.60 -4.94 -0.68
C VAL A 64 9.67 -6.03 -1.73
N SER A 65 9.18 -5.73 -2.93
CA SER A 65 9.19 -6.65 -4.06
C SER A 65 10.54 -6.68 -4.75
N ASP A 66 11.18 -5.52 -4.88
CA ASP A 66 12.49 -5.40 -5.49
C ASP A 66 13.27 -4.25 -4.85
N ALA A 67 14.46 -4.54 -4.41
CA ALA A 67 15.32 -3.55 -3.77
C ALA A 67 16.74 -3.74 -4.32
N PRO A 68 17.07 -3.09 -5.44
CA PRO A 68 18.40 -3.19 -6.01
C PRO A 68 19.45 -2.66 -5.02
N GLU A 69 20.65 -3.14 -5.14
CA GLU A 69 21.73 -2.66 -4.30
C GLU A 69 21.98 -1.18 -4.57
N GLY A 70 22.21 -0.42 -3.52
CA GLY A 70 22.55 0.98 -3.65
C GLY A 70 23.88 1.15 -4.34
N VAL A 71 24.01 2.19 -5.15
CA VAL A 71 25.25 2.48 -5.87
C VAL A 71 26.25 3.06 -4.89
N LYS A 72 27.37 2.40 -4.76
CA LYS A 72 28.45 2.83 -3.87
C LYS A 72 29.23 3.98 -4.49
N GLY A 73 29.55 4.95 -3.68
CA GLY A 73 30.44 6.02 -4.07
C GLY A 73 29.85 7.14 -4.89
N ASP A 74 28.56 7.09 -5.16
CA ASP A 74 27.92 8.10 -5.98
C ASP A 74 27.87 9.47 -5.34
N SER A 75 27.51 9.50 -4.10
CA SER A 75 27.40 10.77 -3.39
C SER A 75 27.33 10.50 -1.90
N ALA A 76 28.06 11.28 -1.14
CA ALA A 76 27.99 11.21 0.30
C ALA A 76 26.60 11.59 0.83
N ASN A 77 25.83 12.29 0.02
CA ASN A 77 24.49 12.75 0.43
C ASN A 77 23.37 11.86 -0.05
N ASN A 78 23.67 10.90 -0.92
CA ASN A 78 22.63 10.01 -1.45
C ASN A 78 22.53 8.77 -0.58
N VAL A 79 21.70 8.84 0.45
CA VAL A 79 21.50 7.75 1.41
C VAL A 79 20.27 6.92 1.15
N GLN A 80 19.60 7.15 0.02
CA GLN A 80 18.37 6.45 -0.33
C GLN A 80 18.47 5.85 -1.72
N LYS A 81 17.65 4.82 -1.93
CA LYS A 81 17.53 4.16 -3.23
C LYS A 81 16.06 3.94 -3.56
N ALA A 82 15.77 3.77 -4.84
CA ALA A 82 14.42 3.45 -5.29
C ALA A 82 14.17 1.96 -5.05
N ILE A 83 13.04 1.65 -4.42
CA ILE A 83 12.61 0.27 -4.20
C ILE A 83 11.19 0.11 -4.75
N VAL A 84 10.86 -1.11 -5.16
CA VAL A 84 9.51 -1.44 -5.64
C VAL A 84 8.81 -2.24 -4.56
N LEU A 85 7.59 -1.86 -4.24
CA LEU A 85 6.77 -2.52 -3.23
C LEU A 85 5.83 -3.54 -3.87
N GLU A 86 5.25 -4.40 -3.04
CA GLU A 86 4.38 -5.49 -3.52
C GLU A 86 3.17 -5.01 -4.31
N THR A 87 2.75 -3.76 -4.11
CA THR A 87 1.65 -3.17 -4.87
C THR A 87 2.08 -2.62 -6.22
N GLY A 88 3.37 -2.63 -6.52
CA GLY A 88 3.91 -2.15 -7.79
C GLY A 88 4.41 -0.72 -7.78
N ILE A 89 4.23 0.01 -6.68
CA ILE A 89 4.74 1.38 -6.60
C ILE A 89 6.23 1.41 -6.28
N THR A 90 6.88 2.48 -6.71
CA THR A 90 8.29 2.73 -6.42
C THR A 90 8.40 3.87 -5.43
N ILE A 91 9.17 3.68 -4.37
CA ILE A 91 9.42 4.73 -3.38
C ILE A 91 10.91 4.79 -3.06
N GLN A 92 11.31 5.86 -2.37
CA GLN A 92 12.68 6.00 -1.89
C GLN A 92 12.79 5.40 -0.49
N ALA A 93 13.85 4.66 -0.25
CA ALA A 93 14.09 4.02 1.04
C ALA A 93 15.59 4.00 1.34
N PRO A 94 15.97 3.83 2.62
CA PRO A 94 17.39 3.74 2.97
C PRO A 94 18.11 2.62 2.22
N LEU A 95 19.41 2.78 2.04
CA LEU A 95 20.21 1.81 1.28
C LEU A 95 20.24 0.42 1.90
N PHE A 96 19.99 0.31 3.21
CA PHE A 96 20.01 -0.98 3.89
C PHE A 96 18.76 -1.85 3.64
N ILE A 97 17.72 -1.30 3.02
CA ILE A 97 16.50 -2.05 2.75
C ILE A 97 16.75 -3.07 1.65
N LYS A 98 16.31 -4.31 1.86
CA LYS A 98 16.52 -5.42 0.93
C LYS A 98 15.19 -6.00 0.45
N THR A 99 15.25 -6.67 -0.70
CA THR A 99 14.10 -7.40 -1.22
C THR A 99 13.63 -8.42 -0.20
N GLY A 100 12.31 -8.47 -0.01
CA GLY A 100 11.69 -9.38 0.95
C GLY A 100 11.47 -8.80 2.32
N GLU A 101 12.06 -7.66 2.63
CA GLU A 101 11.80 -7.00 3.91
C GLU A 101 10.43 -6.34 3.91
N ARG A 102 9.88 -6.16 5.09
CA ARG A 102 8.64 -5.42 5.29
C ARG A 102 8.97 -4.06 5.85
N ILE A 103 8.31 -3.05 5.32
CA ILE A 103 8.53 -1.68 5.74
C ILE A 103 7.21 -1.00 6.02
N LYS A 104 7.26 0.03 6.83
CA LYS A 104 6.11 0.86 7.14
C LYS A 104 6.13 2.09 6.24
N VAL A 105 5.03 2.34 5.56
CA VAL A 105 4.89 3.41 4.58
C VAL A 105 3.77 4.34 4.99
N ASP A 106 4.03 5.65 4.91
CA ASP A 106 3.02 6.67 5.17
C ASP A 106 2.05 6.71 3.99
N THR A 107 0.76 6.48 4.25
CA THR A 107 -0.25 6.45 3.19
C THR A 107 -0.59 7.82 2.65
N ARG A 108 -0.28 8.88 3.36
CA ARG A 108 -0.58 10.24 2.91
C ARG A 108 0.45 10.78 1.94
N THR A 109 1.71 10.44 2.17
CA THR A 109 2.82 10.94 1.37
C THR A 109 3.44 9.88 0.48
N GLY A 110 3.20 8.61 0.77
CA GLY A 110 3.82 7.49 0.06
C GLY A 110 5.28 7.30 0.41
N LYS A 111 5.71 7.85 1.53
CA LYS A 111 7.13 7.81 1.91
C LYS A 111 7.41 6.72 2.94
N TYR A 112 8.64 6.23 2.89
CA TYR A 112 9.16 5.28 3.87
C TYR A 112 9.15 5.93 5.26
N MET A 113 8.71 5.16 6.25
CA MET A 113 8.73 5.59 7.64
C MET A 113 9.80 4.85 8.43
N GLU A 114 9.70 3.53 8.48
CA GLU A 114 10.64 2.69 9.22
C GLU A 114 10.50 1.23 8.76
N ARG A 115 11.41 0.40 9.20
CA ARG A 115 11.29 -1.06 8.99
C ARG A 115 10.19 -1.58 9.90
N ALA A 116 9.40 -2.50 9.35
CA ALA A 116 8.32 -3.10 10.11
C ALA A 116 8.84 -4.19 11.04
#